data_aebc083b0a27202caeb63bdf0f3ddbc9
#
_entry.id   aebc083b0a27202caeb63bdf0f3ddbc9
#
_cell.length_a   1.000
_cell.length_b   1.000
_cell.length_c   1.000
_cell.angle_alpha   90.00
_cell.angle_beta   90.00
_cell.angle_gamma   90.00
#
_symmetry.space_group_name_H-M   'P 1'
#
loop_
_entity.id
_entity.type
_entity.pdbx_description
1 polymer ?
#
loop_
_entity_poly.entity_id
_entity_poly.type
_entity_poly.pdbx_seq_one_letter_code
_entity_poly.pdbx_strand_id
1 'polypeptide(L)'
;MTQNIDQNEVNKFAEIADNWWDPTGDFKPLHVINPLRANYIDQKLSVEGLKVLDVGCGGGLLAEALDAKGAQVTAIDVTEANIGVAELHAKKMQVNIDYRLITAEELVAKEREAFDVVACLEVIEHVPDQESLSKHVLIFLYQMVKCFFLL
;
A
#
# COMPACT_ATOMS: atom_id res chain seq x y z
N MET A 1 7.51 -18.75 13.06
CA MET A 1 6.71 -18.70 11.81
C MET A 1 7.56 -18.09 10.71
N THR A 2 7.61 -18.71 9.55
CA THR A 2 8.21 -18.08 8.39
C THR A 2 7.32 -16.91 7.98
N GLN A 3 7.90 -15.72 7.87
CA GLN A 3 7.19 -14.55 7.35
C GLN A 3 6.80 -14.80 5.88
N ASN A 4 5.64 -14.32 5.45
CA ASN A 4 5.19 -14.41 4.06
C ASN A 4 5.93 -13.37 3.19
N ILE A 5 7.25 -13.51 3.09
CA ILE A 5 8.16 -12.60 2.41
C ILE A 5 9.09 -13.40 1.51
N ASP A 6 9.20 -12.99 0.24
CA ASP A 6 10.28 -13.42 -0.65
C ASP A 6 11.44 -12.41 -0.58
N GLN A 7 12.56 -12.83 0.01
CA GLN A 7 13.72 -11.96 0.19
C GLN A 7 14.34 -11.50 -1.14
N ASN A 8 14.21 -12.27 -2.21
CA ASN A 8 14.71 -11.87 -3.52
C ASN A 8 13.87 -10.72 -4.09
N GLU A 9 12.54 -10.77 -3.92
CA GLU A 9 11.65 -9.67 -4.31
C GLU A 9 11.95 -8.41 -3.48
N VAL A 10 12.11 -8.53 -2.16
CA VAL A 10 12.50 -7.41 -1.29
C VAL A 10 13.80 -6.75 -1.78
N ASN A 11 14.80 -7.55 -2.11
CA ASN A 11 16.09 -7.03 -2.59
C ASN A 11 15.94 -6.30 -3.93
N LYS A 12 15.17 -6.83 -4.88
CA LYS A 12 14.89 -6.14 -6.15
C LYS A 12 14.27 -4.77 -5.95
N PHE A 13 13.23 -4.68 -5.11
CA PHE A 13 12.58 -3.40 -4.83
C PHE A 13 13.51 -2.43 -4.09
N ALA A 14 14.36 -2.93 -3.19
CA ALA A 14 15.33 -2.09 -2.52
C ALA A 14 16.35 -1.45 -3.48
N GLU A 15 16.80 -2.18 -4.51
CA GLU A 15 17.76 -1.68 -5.50
C GLU A 15 17.21 -0.53 -6.35
N ILE A 16 15.91 -0.45 -6.55
CA ILE A 16 15.26 0.55 -7.40
C ILE A 16 14.44 1.58 -6.62
N ALA A 17 14.44 1.50 -5.28
CA ALA A 17 13.58 2.32 -4.42
C ALA A 17 13.74 3.83 -4.64
N ASP A 18 14.95 4.31 -4.88
CA ASP A 18 15.23 5.74 -5.12
C ASP A 18 14.52 6.30 -6.36
N ASN A 19 14.10 5.42 -7.28
CA ASN A 19 13.46 5.80 -8.54
C ASN A 19 11.93 5.90 -8.45
N TRP A 20 11.31 5.56 -7.30
CA TRP A 20 9.84 5.52 -7.15
C TRP A 20 9.15 6.80 -7.64
N TRP A 21 9.73 7.96 -7.41
CA TRP A 21 9.14 9.26 -7.76
C TRP A 21 9.67 9.88 -9.04
N ASP A 22 10.43 9.12 -9.85
CA ASP A 22 10.81 9.52 -11.21
C ASP A 22 9.71 9.10 -12.21
N PRO A 23 8.91 10.05 -12.74
CA PRO A 23 7.82 9.73 -13.65
C PRO A 23 8.32 9.32 -15.06
N THR A 24 9.62 9.39 -15.31
CA THR A 24 10.25 9.04 -16.60
C THR A 24 11.05 7.74 -16.54
N GLY A 25 11.32 7.23 -15.33
CA GLY A 25 12.10 6.03 -15.05
C GLY A 25 11.29 4.73 -15.12
N ASP A 26 11.77 3.72 -14.41
CA ASP A 26 11.20 2.36 -14.40
C ASP A 26 9.76 2.31 -13.87
N PHE A 27 9.39 3.23 -12.99
CA PHE A 27 8.04 3.35 -12.42
C PHE A 27 7.07 4.21 -13.25
N LYS A 28 7.47 4.68 -14.44
CA LYS A 28 6.59 5.44 -15.34
C LYS A 28 5.21 4.79 -15.53
N PRO A 29 5.07 3.46 -15.77
CA PRO A 29 3.76 2.84 -15.90
C PRO A 29 2.87 3.04 -14.67
N LEU A 30 3.44 2.99 -13.47
CA LEU A 30 2.71 3.21 -12.23
C LEU A 30 2.27 4.67 -12.09
N HIS A 31 3.11 5.64 -12.46
CA HIS A 31 2.73 7.06 -12.49
C HIS A 31 1.56 7.35 -13.45
N VAL A 32 1.50 6.64 -14.59
CA VAL A 32 0.40 6.79 -15.56
C VAL A 32 -0.90 6.20 -15.01
N ILE A 33 -0.85 5.00 -14.39
CA ILE A 33 -2.06 4.30 -13.95
C ILE A 33 -2.56 4.75 -12.57
N ASN A 34 -1.68 5.29 -11.72
CA ASN A 34 -2.01 5.62 -10.35
C ASN A 34 -3.19 6.60 -10.19
N PRO A 35 -3.28 7.70 -10.98
CA PRO A 35 -4.45 8.60 -10.91
C PRO A 35 -5.76 7.89 -11.25
N LEU A 36 -5.74 6.95 -12.20
CA LEU A 36 -6.92 6.18 -12.58
C LEU A 36 -7.35 5.23 -11.44
N ARG A 37 -6.39 4.57 -10.79
CA ARG A 37 -6.64 3.70 -9.63
C ARG A 37 -7.22 4.48 -8.45
N ALA A 38 -6.59 5.59 -8.07
CA ALA A 38 -7.05 6.43 -6.97
C ALA A 38 -8.45 7.02 -7.25
N ASN A 39 -8.71 7.50 -8.48
CA ASN A 39 -10.02 7.99 -8.88
C ASN A 39 -11.07 6.89 -8.88
N TYR A 40 -10.74 5.69 -9.34
CA TYR A 40 -11.68 4.56 -9.34
C TYR A 40 -12.09 4.18 -7.91
N ILE A 41 -11.13 4.08 -6.99
CA ILE A 41 -11.39 3.78 -5.58
C ILE A 41 -12.30 4.86 -4.98
N ASP A 42 -11.97 6.13 -5.19
CA ASP A 42 -12.74 7.26 -4.67
C ASP A 42 -14.17 7.33 -5.24
N GLN A 43 -14.35 7.13 -6.55
CA GLN A 43 -15.66 7.08 -7.20
C GLN A 43 -16.56 5.95 -6.64
N LYS A 44 -15.94 4.83 -6.22
CA LYS A 44 -16.68 3.70 -5.67
C LYS A 44 -17.03 3.85 -4.19
N LEU A 45 -16.20 4.53 -3.41
CA LEU A 45 -16.27 4.50 -1.95
C LEU A 45 -16.37 5.88 -1.30
N SER A 46 -16.07 6.98 -2.01
CA SER A 46 -15.98 8.31 -1.42
C SER A 46 -15.05 8.30 -0.21
N VAL A 47 -13.74 8.21 -0.46
CA VAL A 47 -12.73 7.90 0.57
C VAL A 47 -12.49 9.03 1.58
N GLU A 48 -13.05 10.21 1.38
CA GLU A 48 -12.92 11.33 2.31
C GLU A 48 -13.33 10.93 3.73
N GLY A 49 -12.42 11.10 4.68
CA GLY A 49 -12.62 10.77 6.10
C GLY A 49 -12.56 9.27 6.42
N LEU A 50 -12.44 8.38 5.43
CA LEU A 50 -12.32 6.94 5.66
C LEU A 50 -10.90 6.55 6.05
N LYS A 51 -10.79 5.50 6.88
CA LYS A 51 -9.53 4.85 7.20
C LYS A 51 -9.18 3.87 6.10
N VAL A 52 -8.10 4.14 5.39
CA VAL A 52 -7.62 3.34 4.25
C VAL A 52 -6.30 2.68 4.59
N LEU A 53 -6.19 1.39 4.33
CA LEU A 53 -4.94 0.63 4.37
C LEU A 53 -4.45 0.39 2.94
N ASP A 54 -3.22 0.80 2.65
CA ASP A 54 -2.49 0.47 1.42
C ASP A 54 -1.46 -0.62 1.72
N VAL A 55 -1.71 -1.84 1.24
CA VAL A 55 -0.83 -3.01 1.45
C VAL A 55 0.15 -3.13 0.29
N GLY A 56 1.44 -3.15 0.60
CA GLY A 56 2.50 -3.12 -0.41
C GLY A 56 2.62 -1.74 -1.06
N CYS A 57 2.70 -0.71 -0.23
CA CYS A 57 2.60 0.68 -0.68
C CYS A 57 3.78 1.15 -1.55
N GLY A 58 4.90 0.39 -1.60
CA GLY A 58 6.10 0.82 -2.30
C GLY A 58 6.58 2.19 -1.84
N GLY A 59 6.88 3.07 -2.79
CA GLY A 59 7.28 4.45 -2.52
C GLY A 59 6.13 5.41 -2.17
N GLY A 60 4.90 4.92 -2.00
CA GLY A 60 3.76 5.73 -1.52
C GLY A 60 2.92 6.41 -2.58
N LEU A 61 3.03 6.04 -3.85
CA LEU A 61 2.28 6.67 -4.94
C LEU A 61 0.76 6.65 -4.74
N LEU A 62 0.20 5.47 -4.41
CA LEU A 62 -1.24 5.35 -4.18
C LEU A 62 -1.65 5.98 -2.84
N ALA A 63 -0.85 5.77 -1.80
CA ALA A 63 -1.10 6.30 -0.48
C ALA A 63 -1.24 7.83 -0.51
N GLU A 64 -0.32 8.56 -1.14
CA GLU A 64 -0.40 10.01 -1.28
C GLU A 64 -1.59 10.46 -2.15
N ALA A 65 -1.91 9.71 -3.21
CA ALA A 65 -3.06 10.04 -4.04
C ALA A 65 -4.40 9.89 -3.31
N LEU A 66 -4.51 8.92 -2.38
CA LEU A 66 -5.70 8.73 -1.54
C LEU A 66 -5.76 9.74 -0.40
N ASP A 67 -4.62 10.10 0.22
CA ASP A 67 -4.54 11.20 1.20
C ASP A 67 -5.00 12.53 0.59
N ALA A 68 -4.59 12.83 -0.64
CA ALA A 68 -5.03 14.03 -1.37
C ALA A 68 -6.55 14.07 -1.64
N LYS A 69 -7.24 12.94 -1.52
CA LYS A 69 -8.70 12.81 -1.60
C LYS A 69 -9.38 12.84 -0.21
N GLY A 70 -8.63 13.12 0.83
CA GLY A 70 -9.13 13.26 2.20
C GLY A 70 -9.21 11.95 2.99
N ALA A 71 -8.63 10.85 2.50
CA ALA A 71 -8.54 9.60 3.24
C ALA A 71 -7.55 9.71 4.41
N GLN A 72 -7.79 8.95 5.48
CA GLN A 72 -6.83 8.73 6.57
C GLN A 72 -6.03 7.47 6.23
N VAL A 73 -4.83 7.64 5.67
CA VAL A 73 -4.07 6.53 5.09
C VAL A 73 -3.04 5.97 6.06
N THR A 74 -3.10 4.64 6.26
CA THR A 74 -1.99 3.82 6.78
C THR A 74 -1.45 3.01 5.60
N ALA A 75 -0.14 2.97 5.44
CA ALA A 75 0.51 2.30 4.32
C ALA A 75 1.61 1.38 4.82
N ILE A 76 1.61 0.14 4.35
CA ILE A 76 2.57 -0.88 4.79
C ILE A 76 3.37 -1.46 3.64
N ASP A 77 4.62 -1.74 3.91
CA ASP A 77 5.51 -2.48 3.00
C ASP A 77 6.51 -3.30 3.82
N VAL A 78 7.09 -4.31 3.20
CA VAL A 78 8.10 -5.17 3.82
C VAL A 78 9.53 -4.78 3.43
N THR A 79 9.68 -3.79 2.55
CA THR A 79 10.95 -3.28 2.05
C THR A 79 11.29 -1.97 2.74
N GLU A 80 12.32 -1.98 3.58
CA GLU A 80 12.75 -0.80 4.34
C GLU A 80 13.09 0.39 3.44
N ALA A 81 13.75 0.16 2.32
CA ALA A 81 14.10 1.21 1.36
C ALA A 81 12.84 1.87 0.76
N ASN A 82 11.77 1.11 0.48
CA ASN A 82 10.51 1.66 0.00
C ASN A 82 9.87 2.58 1.04
N ILE A 83 9.78 2.12 2.28
CA ILE A 83 9.24 2.93 3.39
C ILE A 83 10.06 4.21 3.57
N GLY A 84 11.39 4.12 3.54
CA GLY A 84 12.26 5.29 3.65
C GLY A 84 12.02 6.33 2.56
N VAL A 85 11.85 5.89 1.31
CA VAL A 85 11.54 6.79 0.18
C VAL A 85 10.14 7.39 0.33
N ALA A 86 9.15 6.58 0.73
CA ALA A 86 7.79 7.05 0.95
C ALA A 86 7.70 8.13 2.05
N GLU A 87 8.32 7.88 3.19
CA GLU A 87 8.39 8.85 4.31
C GLU A 87 9.09 10.15 3.90
N LEU A 88 10.21 10.04 3.17
CA LEU A 88 10.95 11.20 2.70
C LEU A 88 10.12 12.06 1.75
N HIS A 89 9.41 11.42 0.81
CA HIS A 89 8.56 12.14 -0.14
C HIS A 89 7.35 12.77 0.56
N ALA A 90 6.66 12.04 1.45
CA ALA A 90 5.55 12.56 2.23
C ALA A 90 5.95 13.79 3.07
N LYS A 91 7.14 13.75 3.69
CA LYS A 91 7.69 14.90 4.42
C LYS A 91 7.92 16.11 3.50
N LYS A 92 8.46 15.88 2.29
CA LYS A 92 8.67 16.94 1.29
C LYS A 92 7.36 17.56 0.85
N MET A 93 6.34 16.73 0.65
CA MET A 93 5.00 17.16 0.23
C MET A 93 4.12 17.67 1.37
N GLN A 94 4.58 17.55 2.62
CA GLN A 94 3.84 17.92 3.83
C GLN A 94 2.50 17.18 4.00
N VAL A 95 2.47 15.91 3.60
CA VAL A 95 1.33 15.02 3.80
C VAL A 95 1.55 14.13 5.03
N ASN A 96 0.46 13.71 5.68
CA ASN A 96 0.51 12.94 6.93
C ASN A 96 -0.03 11.53 6.71
N ILE A 97 0.85 10.63 6.30
CA ILE A 97 0.55 9.22 6.07
C ILE A 97 1.30 8.38 7.11
N ASP A 98 0.64 7.39 7.70
CA ASP A 98 1.22 6.46 8.65
C ASP A 98 1.89 5.30 7.90
N TYR A 99 3.17 5.47 7.57
CA TYR A 99 3.98 4.43 6.94
C TYR A 99 4.56 3.46 7.96
N ARG A 100 4.45 2.14 7.68
CA ARG A 100 4.95 1.11 8.60
C ARG A 100 5.69 0.00 7.86
N LEU A 101 6.87 -0.37 8.35
CA LEU A 101 7.63 -1.54 7.90
C LEU A 101 7.10 -2.78 8.63
N ILE A 102 6.11 -3.44 8.03
CA ILE A 102 5.39 -4.56 8.65
C ILE A 102 4.68 -5.40 7.58
N THR A 103 4.51 -6.71 7.83
CA THR A 103 3.66 -7.56 6.98
C THR A 103 2.17 -7.36 7.29
N ALA A 104 1.30 -7.76 6.35
CA ALA A 104 -0.15 -7.75 6.58
C ALA A 104 -0.52 -8.68 7.76
N GLU A 105 0.10 -9.86 7.83
CA GLU A 105 -0.13 -10.84 8.89
C GLU A 105 0.22 -10.30 10.29
N GLU A 106 1.35 -9.61 10.41
CA GLU A 106 1.78 -9.00 11.67
C GLU A 106 0.88 -7.83 12.07
N LEU A 107 0.40 -7.06 11.10
CA LEU A 107 -0.52 -5.95 11.36
C LEU A 107 -1.88 -6.46 11.84
N VAL A 108 -2.44 -7.51 11.21
CA VAL A 108 -3.69 -8.15 11.64
C VAL A 108 -3.64 -8.60 13.09
N ALA A 109 -2.49 -9.10 13.55
CA ALA A 109 -2.33 -9.53 14.94
C ALA A 109 -2.48 -8.37 15.93
N LYS A 110 -2.25 -7.14 15.49
CA LYS A 110 -2.31 -5.92 16.32
C LYS A 110 -3.60 -5.12 16.12
N GLU A 111 -4.07 -5.02 14.89
CA GLU A 111 -5.15 -4.12 14.46
C GLU A 111 -6.14 -4.86 13.55
N ARG A 112 -7.08 -5.60 14.15
CA ARG A 112 -8.15 -6.26 13.40
C ARG A 112 -9.29 -5.27 13.13
N GLU A 113 -9.95 -5.42 11.98
CA GLU A 113 -11.15 -4.66 11.64
C GLU A 113 -10.98 -3.13 11.83
N ALA A 114 -9.78 -2.62 11.56
CA ALA A 114 -9.42 -1.23 11.85
C ALA A 114 -9.62 -0.28 10.66
N PHE A 115 -9.89 -0.80 9.46
CA PHE A 115 -9.95 -0.03 8.23
C PHE A 115 -11.30 -0.14 7.53
N ASP A 116 -11.71 0.95 6.90
CA ASP A 116 -12.92 1.02 6.07
C ASP A 116 -12.65 0.52 4.65
N VAL A 117 -11.43 0.72 4.16
CA VAL A 117 -10.97 0.33 2.81
C VAL A 117 -9.61 -0.32 2.92
N VAL A 118 -9.40 -1.40 2.18
CA VAL A 118 -8.06 -1.99 1.99
C VAL A 118 -7.75 -2.04 0.50
N ALA A 119 -6.67 -1.40 0.10
CA ALA A 119 -6.08 -1.52 -1.23
C ALA A 119 -4.88 -2.49 -1.15
N CYS A 120 -4.83 -3.44 -2.06
CA CYS A 120 -3.73 -4.40 -2.19
C CYS A 120 -3.49 -4.58 -3.69
N LEU A 121 -2.62 -3.74 -4.25
CA LEU A 121 -2.41 -3.63 -5.69
C LEU A 121 -0.97 -4.02 -6.04
N GLU A 122 -0.79 -4.91 -7.03
CA GLU A 122 0.53 -5.36 -7.47
C GLU A 122 1.38 -6.00 -6.34
N VAL A 123 0.76 -6.79 -5.45
CA VAL A 123 1.44 -7.40 -4.30
C VAL A 123 1.33 -8.91 -4.30
N ILE A 124 0.17 -9.43 -4.69
CA ILE A 124 -0.14 -10.85 -4.54
C ILE A 124 0.82 -11.75 -5.33
N GLU A 125 1.34 -11.28 -6.44
CA GLU A 125 2.32 -11.98 -7.28
C GLU A 125 3.73 -12.04 -6.68
N HIS A 126 4.01 -11.21 -5.67
CA HIS A 126 5.34 -11.07 -5.04
C HIS A 126 5.45 -11.80 -3.69
N VAL A 127 4.39 -12.44 -3.21
CA VAL A 127 4.40 -13.16 -1.93
C VAL A 127 4.38 -14.67 -2.14
N PRO A 128 5.10 -15.43 -1.28
CA PRO A 128 5.14 -16.89 -1.37
C PRO A 128 3.78 -17.55 -1.12
N ASP A 129 2.98 -17.02 -0.18
CA ASP A 129 1.67 -17.54 0.21
C ASP A 129 0.57 -16.52 -0.07
N GLN A 130 0.01 -16.60 -1.27
CA GLN A 130 -1.06 -15.72 -1.75
C GLN A 130 -2.37 -15.92 -0.98
N GLU A 131 -2.65 -17.16 -0.55
CA GLU A 131 -3.85 -17.47 0.22
C GLU A 131 -3.80 -16.85 1.61
N SER A 132 -2.63 -16.92 2.27
CA SER A 132 -2.38 -16.25 3.55
C SER A 132 -2.60 -14.76 3.44
N LEU A 133 -1.96 -14.09 2.47
CA LEU A 133 -2.13 -12.66 2.27
C LEU A 133 -3.60 -12.29 2.07
N SER A 134 -4.31 -13.00 1.18
CA SER A 134 -5.71 -12.71 0.88
C SER A 134 -6.62 -12.85 2.10
N LYS A 135 -6.43 -13.90 2.91
CA LYS A 135 -7.18 -14.10 4.15
C LYS A 135 -6.94 -12.98 5.17
N HIS A 136 -5.68 -12.57 5.35
CA HIS A 136 -5.33 -11.53 6.31
C HIS A 136 -5.84 -10.15 5.86
N VAL A 137 -5.75 -9.84 4.58
CA VAL A 137 -6.30 -8.59 4.03
C VAL A 137 -7.80 -8.46 4.31
N LEU A 138 -8.57 -9.55 4.17
CA LEU A 138 -10.01 -9.54 4.48
C LEU A 138 -10.31 -9.31 5.96
N ILE A 139 -9.42 -9.71 6.88
CA ILE A 139 -9.62 -9.52 8.33
C ILE A 139 -9.50 -8.04 8.73
N PHE A 140 -8.82 -7.20 7.94
CA PHE A 140 -8.71 -5.77 8.24
C PHE A 140 -10.02 -5.01 8.10
N LEU A 141 -10.96 -5.53 7.32
CA LEU A 141 -12.18 -4.82 7.00
C LEU A 141 -13.18 -4.87 8.16
N TYR A 142 -13.59 -3.70 8.63
CA TYR A 142 -14.67 -3.54 9.60
C TYR A 142 -16.01 -3.57 8.87
N GLN A 143 -16.85 -4.56 9.20
CA GLN A 143 -18.22 -4.76 8.70
C GLN A 143 -18.61 -4.01 7.39
N MET A 144 -18.58 -4.74 6.27
CA MET A 144 -19.14 -4.32 4.97
C MET A 144 -18.35 -3.25 4.19
N VAL A 145 -17.06 -3.46 3.93
CA VAL A 145 -16.34 -2.60 3.02
C VAL A 145 -15.57 -3.37 1.95
N LYS A 146 -15.31 -2.71 0.84
CA LYS A 146 -14.83 -3.33 -0.38
C LYS A 146 -13.32 -3.46 -0.38
N CYS A 147 -12.83 -4.68 -0.58
CA CYS A 147 -11.44 -4.94 -0.88
C CYS A 147 -11.17 -4.74 -2.37
N PHE A 148 -10.10 -4.02 -2.70
CA PHE A 148 -9.63 -3.88 -4.08
C PHE A 148 -8.35 -4.70 -4.24
N PHE A 149 -8.50 -5.85 -4.94
CA PHE A 149 -7.38 -6.56 -5.54
C PHE A 149 -7.33 -6.20 -7.03
N LEU A 150 -6.20 -5.70 -7.49
CA LEU A 150 -5.87 -5.63 -8.91
C LEU A 150 -4.58 -6.40 -9.10
N LEU A 151 -4.65 -7.37 -9.95
CA LEU A 151 -3.50 -8.09 -10.50
C LEU A 151 -2.81 -7.22 -11.53
#